data_1027ed4c0b02dbd9614eaede5d352a9b
#
_entry.id   1027ed4c0b02dbd9614eaede5d352a9b
#
_cell.length_a   1.000
_cell.length_b   1.000
_cell.length_c   1.000
_cell.angle_alpha   90.00
_cell.angle_beta   90.00
_cell.angle_gamma   90.00
#
_symmetry.space_group_name_H-M   'P 1'
#
loop_
_entity.id
_entity.type
_entity.pdbx_description
1 polymer ?
#
loop_
_entity_poly.entity_id
_entity_poly.type
_entity_poly.pdbx_seq_one_letter_code
_entity_poly.pdbx_strand_id
1 'polypeptide(L)'
;MFKLLEDTELNQISLTGTRALVLVGLLMKAPRSLEEIREAFIDLKIMEPEHSDDILRIDLNTLRIMGCEISRSSAKTGYKYVLTKHPFCLDITSKEVSLLNKIYKRIKDNADISLLLKYDELFKKLAFHIADDDVREELYGISSLKKFNIEEIDKYREDCANNRILNFVYKSPTAKESGKKEVCAQSLVFQNDKIYLYAYDLKKQESVIFNIKRIKS
;
A
#
# COMPACT_ATOMS: atom_id res chain seq x y z
N MET A 1 8.84 -7.15 -15.22
CA MET A 1 10.29 -7.34 -15.32
C MET A 1 10.71 -6.85 -16.71
N PHE A 2 11.64 -5.91 -16.83
CA PHE A 2 12.09 -5.43 -18.13
C PHE A 2 13.00 -6.48 -18.76
N LYS A 3 12.88 -6.67 -20.08
CA LYS A 3 13.75 -7.58 -20.85
C LYS A 3 15.11 -6.89 -21.02
N LEU A 4 16.19 -7.63 -20.85
CA LEU A 4 17.53 -7.20 -21.26
C LEU A 4 17.56 -7.16 -22.79
N LEU A 5 18.08 -6.07 -23.37
CA LEU A 5 18.17 -5.87 -24.80
C LEU A 5 19.47 -6.51 -25.32
N GLU A 6 19.38 -7.15 -26.48
CA GLU A 6 20.54 -7.65 -27.20
C GLU A 6 21.18 -6.53 -28.04
N ASP A 7 22.47 -6.61 -28.34
CA ASP A 7 23.20 -5.56 -29.08
C ASP A 7 22.61 -5.26 -30.46
N THR A 8 22.02 -6.26 -31.12
CA THR A 8 21.31 -6.10 -32.37
C THR A 8 20.00 -5.33 -32.24
N GLU A 9 19.29 -5.46 -31.10
CA GLU A 9 18.05 -4.75 -30.80
C GLU A 9 18.34 -3.29 -30.44
N LEU A 10 19.45 -3.00 -29.74
CA LEU A 10 19.86 -1.64 -29.33
C LEU A 10 20.09 -0.71 -30.53
N ASN A 11 20.58 -1.23 -31.64
CA ASN A 11 20.83 -0.43 -32.86
C ASN A 11 19.53 0.00 -33.59
N GLN A 12 18.38 -0.58 -33.24
CA GLN A 12 17.09 -0.34 -33.90
C GLN A 12 16.13 0.51 -33.07
N ILE A 13 16.48 0.88 -31.85
CA ILE A 13 15.60 1.59 -30.91
C ILE A 13 16.15 2.96 -30.50
N SER A 14 15.25 3.85 -30.13
CA SER A 14 15.62 5.10 -29.47
C SER A 14 15.96 4.84 -27.99
N LEU A 15 17.24 4.91 -27.62
CA LEU A 15 17.68 4.76 -26.23
C LEU A 15 16.98 5.77 -25.30
N THR A 16 16.77 7.00 -25.73
CA THR A 16 16.05 8.02 -24.93
C THR A 16 14.61 7.61 -24.68
N GLY A 17 13.88 7.14 -25.67
CA GLY A 17 12.52 6.65 -25.50
C GLY A 17 12.47 5.43 -24.59
N THR A 18 13.41 4.50 -24.76
CA THR A 18 13.51 3.30 -23.92
C THR A 18 13.80 3.67 -22.46
N ARG A 19 14.75 4.59 -22.20
CA ARG A 19 15.04 5.07 -20.84
C ARG A 19 13.82 5.71 -20.21
N ALA A 20 13.06 6.54 -20.95
CA ALA A 20 11.85 7.16 -20.44
C ALA A 20 10.78 6.13 -20.01
N LEU A 21 10.52 5.10 -20.83
CA LEU A 21 9.58 4.03 -20.48
C LEU A 21 10.05 3.19 -19.30
N VAL A 22 11.34 2.83 -19.26
CA VAL A 22 11.92 2.09 -18.13
C VAL A 22 11.83 2.92 -16.85
N LEU A 23 12.13 4.22 -16.91
CA LEU A 23 12.08 5.12 -15.76
C LEU A 23 10.67 5.23 -15.18
N VAL A 24 9.65 5.39 -16.02
CA VAL A 24 8.25 5.36 -15.56
C VAL A 24 7.96 4.03 -14.88
N GLY A 25 8.29 2.92 -15.51
CA GLY A 25 8.04 1.59 -14.95
C GLY A 25 8.78 1.31 -13.63
N LEU A 26 9.99 1.86 -13.44
CA LEU A 26 10.73 1.78 -12.16
C LEU A 26 10.02 2.58 -11.07
N LEU A 27 9.66 3.84 -11.38
CA LEU A 27 9.03 4.74 -10.42
C LEU A 27 7.58 4.34 -10.08
N MET A 28 6.87 3.66 -10.99
CA MET A 28 5.56 3.07 -10.71
C MET A 28 5.62 1.92 -9.70
N LYS A 29 6.76 1.22 -9.61
CA LYS A 29 6.94 0.11 -8.66
C LYS A 29 7.26 0.60 -7.26
N ALA A 30 8.16 1.57 -7.14
CA ALA A 30 8.60 2.13 -5.87
C ALA A 30 9.37 3.44 -6.06
N PRO A 31 9.44 4.31 -5.04
CA PRO A 31 10.35 5.43 -5.02
C PRO A 31 11.81 4.99 -5.22
N ARG A 32 12.58 5.76 -6.03
CA ARG A 32 13.97 5.44 -6.37
C ARG A 32 14.90 6.62 -6.15
N SER A 33 16.11 6.36 -5.68
CA SER A 33 17.21 7.33 -5.70
C SER A 33 17.77 7.47 -7.13
N LEU A 34 18.56 8.52 -7.36
CA LEU A 34 19.24 8.69 -8.65
C LEU A 34 20.18 7.52 -8.95
N GLU A 35 20.87 7.05 -7.92
CA GLU A 35 21.80 5.91 -7.99
C GLU A 35 21.08 4.60 -8.35
N GLU A 36 19.98 4.27 -7.67
CA GLU A 36 19.15 3.10 -8.00
C GLU A 36 18.60 3.12 -9.44
N ILE A 37 18.31 4.32 -9.98
CA ILE A 37 17.87 4.49 -11.37
C ILE A 37 19.06 4.24 -12.31
N ARG A 38 20.24 4.82 -11.98
CA ARG A 38 21.47 4.65 -12.76
C ARG A 38 21.86 3.19 -12.87
N GLU A 39 21.94 2.48 -11.76
CA GLU A 39 22.25 1.05 -11.72
C GLU A 39 21.30 0.24 -12.61
N ALA A 40 19.99 0.48 -12.47
CA ALA A 40 19.01 -0.21 -13.30
C ALA A 40 19.16 0.06 -14.81
N PHE A 41 19.61 1.26 -15.20
CA PHE A 41 19.84 1.61 -16.61
C PHE A 41 21.11 0.94 -17.15
N ILE A 42 22.15 0.85 -16.35
CA ILE A 42 23.41 0.15 -16.69
C ILE A 42 23.13 -1.36 -16.83
N ASP A 43 22.43 -1.97 -15.87
CA ASP A 43 22.06 -3.39 -15.90
C ASP A 43 21.24 -3.76 -17.14
N LEU A 44 20.39 -2.83 -17.61
CA LEU A 44 19.58 -2.99 -18.83
C LEU A 44 20.32 -2.60 -20.11
N LYS A 45 21.59 -2.20 -20.03
CA LYS A 45 22.43 -1.74 -21.16
C LYS A 45 21.83 -0.56 -21.94
N ILE A 46 21.08 0.32 -21.29
CA ILE A 46 20.49 1.52 -21.91
C ILE A 46 21.20 2.81 -21.47
N MET A 47 22.24 2.67 -20.68
CA MET A 47 23.14 3.73 -20.25
C MET A 47 24.54 3.15 -19.98
N GLU A 48 25.60 3.83 -20.44
CA GLU A 48 26.98 3.44 -20.14
C GLU A 48 27.40 3.95 -18.74
N PRO A 49 28.34 3.25 -18.05
CA PRO A 49 28.81 3.66 -16.72
C PRO A 49 29.46 5.05 -16.68
N GLU A 50 30.08 5.48 -17.78
CA GLU A 50 30.76 6.78 -17.89
C GLU A 50 29.81 7.95 -18.14
N HIS A 51 28.55 7.68 -18.47
CA HIS A 51 27.58 8.74 -18.72
C HIS A 51 27.28 9.57 -17.46
N SER A 52 27.16 10.89 -17.65
CA SER A 52 26.81 11.82 -16.59
C SER A 52 25.38 11.60 -16.07
N ASP A 53 25.17 11.85 -14.79
CA ASP A 53 23.82 11.88 -14.15
C ASP A 53 22.88 12.94 -14.78
N ASP A 54 23.41 13.85 -15.57
CA ASP A 54 22.59 14.86 -16.26
C ASP A 54 21.61 14.21 -17.27
N ILE A 55 21.99 13.06 -17.84
CA ILE A 55 21.09 12.29 -18.70
C ILE A 55 19.84 11.87 -17.91
N LEU A 56 20.02 11.36 -16.69
CA LEU A 56 18.89 10.94 -15.82
C LEU A 56 18.02 12.13 -15.42
N ARG A 57 18.64 13.29 -15.15
CA ARG A 57 17.90 14.53 -14.85
C ARG A 57 17.10 15.02 -16.04
N ILE A 58 17.66 14.91 -17.25
CA ILE A 58 16.95 15.22 -18.51
C ILE A 58 15.77 14.27 -18.69
N ASP A 59 15.97 12.96 -18.53
CA ASP A 59 14.91 11.97 -18.66
C ASP A 59 13.78 12.21 -17.63
N LEU A 60 14.11 12.52 -16.37
CA LEU A 60 13.14 12.89 -15.33
C LEU A 60 12.37 14.17 -15.68
N ASN A 61 13.06 15.17 -16.23
CA ASN A 61 12.41 16.42 -16.64
C ASN A 61 11.53 16.21 -17.88
N THR A 62 11.95 15.38 -18.81
CA THR A 62 11.14 14.97 -19.98
C THR A 62 9.83 14.35 -19.53
N LEU A 63 9.88 13.43 -18.57
CA LEU A 63 8.66 12.82 -18.02
C LEU A 63 7.74 13.84 -17.34
N ARG A 64 8.31 14.82 -16.62
CA ARG A 64 7.51 15.92 -16.04
C ARG A 64 6.82 16.76 -17.11
N ILE A 65 7.52 17.09 -18.19
CA ILE A 65 6.93 17.82 -19.33
C ILE A 65 5.82 16.99 -20.00
N MET A 66 5.95 15.66 -20.04
CA MET A 66 4.94 14.75 -20.57
C MET A 66 3.74 14.53 -19.63
N GLY A 67 3.67 15.21 -18.48
CA GLY A 67 2.54 15.14 -17.55
C GLY A 67 2.72 14.19 -16.37
N CYS A 68 3.93 13.67 -16.15
CA CYS A 68 4.22 12.94 -14.92
C CYS A 68 4.49 13.91 -13.76
N GLU A 69 3.83 13.71 -12.64
CA GLU A 69 4.15 14.40 -11.39
C GLU A 69 5.19 13.60 -10.63
N ILE A 70 6.46 14.02 -10.72
CA ILE A 70 7.59 13.38 -10.05
C ILE A 70 8.15 14.37 -9.03
N SER A 71 8.15 13.98 -7.74
CA SER A 71 8.76 14.78 -6.68
C SER A 71 10.25 15.00 -6.93
N ARG A 72 10.78 16.11 -6.40
CA ARG A 72 12.25 16.29 -6.33
C ARG A 72 12.79 15.45 -5.19
N SER A 73 14.00 14.92 -5.39
CA SER A 73 14.77 14.27 -4.33
C SER A 73 15.02 15.27 -3.18
N SER A 74 14.62 14.93 -1.99
CA SER A 74 14.74 15.78 -0.80
C SER A 74 14.76 14.93 0.47
N ALA A 75 15.12 15.51 1.60
CA ALA A 75 15.08 14.83 2.90
C ALA A 75 13.68 14.29 3.24
N LYS A 76 12.61 14.99 2.81
CA LYS A 76 11.21 14.54 3.00
C LYS A 76 10.88 13.25 2.25
N THR A 77 11.55 13.00 1.13
CA THR A 77 11.36 11.79 0.30
C THR A 77 12.45 10.76 0.53
N GLY A 78 13.30 10.92 1.55
CA GLY A 78 14.46 10.07 1.78
C GLY A 78 15.46 10.10 0.61
N TYR A 79 15.61 11.26 -0.04
CA TYR A 79 16.43 11.49 -1.24
C TYR A 79 16.02 10.62 -2.44
N LYS A 80 14.74 10.20 -2.50
CA LYS A 80 14.17 9.43 -3.62
C LYS A 80 13.21 10.27 -4.46
N TYR A 81 13.13 9.93 -5.74
CA TYR A 81 12.10 10.41 -6.66
C TYR A 81 10.83 9.57 -6.48
N VAL A 82 9.70 10.23 -6.32
CA VAL A 82 8.39 9.60 -6.13
C VAL A 82 7.48 10.02 -7.26
N LEU A 83 6.94 9.07 -8.00
CA LEU A 83 5.92 9.32 -9.02
C LEU A 83 4.56 9.32 -8.34
N THR A 84 3.86 10.45 -8.38
CA THR A 84 2.54 10.61 -7.76
C THR A 84 1.41 10.61 -8.78
N LYS A 85 1.69 10.99 -10.05
CA LYS A 85 0.73 11.00 -11.15
C LYS A 85 1.43 10.72 -12.48
N HIS A 86 0.75 10.04 -13.40
CA HIS A 86 1.25 9.78 -14.74
C HIS A 86 0.10 9.79 -15.77
N PRO A 87 0.39 10.02 -17.06
CA PRO A 87 -0.64 10.11 -18.11
C PRO A 87 -1.22 8.73 -18.53
N PHE A 88 -0.64 7.62 -18.07
CA PHE A 88 -1.11 6.27 -18.39
C PHE A 88 -2.19 5.84 -17.38
N CYS A 89 -3.41 6.37 -17.57
CA CYS A 89 -4.48 6.26 -16.58
C CYS A 89 -5.51 5.19 -16.97
N LEU A 90 -6.20 4.67 -15.95
CA LEU A 90 -7.42 3.91 -16.11
C LEU A 90 -8.60 4.89 -16.19
N ASP A 91 -9.47 4.67 -17.18
CA ASP A 91 -10.73 5.42 -17.30
C ASP A 91 -11.79 4.75 -16.42
N ILE A 92 -11.73 5.03 -15.13
CA ILE A 92 -12.71 4.57 -14.13
C ILE A 92 -13.62 5.73 -13.77
N THR A 93 -14.92 5.49 -13.87
CA THR A 93 -15.96 6.46 -13.59
C THR A 93 -16.46 6.36 -12.14
N SER A 94 -17.06 7.44 -11.61
CA SER A 94 -17.73 7.43 -10.30
C SER A 94 -18.83 6.35 -10.18
N LYS A 95 -19.47 5.97 -11.31
CA LYS A 95 -20.45 4.86 -11.32
C LYS A 95 -19.80 3.52 -11.02
N GLU A 96 -18.63 3.26 -11.57
CA GLU A 96 -17.85 2.04 -11.33
C GLU A 96 -17.28 2.02 -9.92
N VAL A 97 -16.78 3.16 -9.41
CA VAL A 97 -16.39 3.30 -8.00
C VAL A 97 -17.56 3.02 -7.06
N SER A 98 -18.74 3.54 -7.37
CA SER A 98 -19.97 3.27 -6.61
C SER A 98 -20.34 1.78 -6.61
N LEU A 99 -20.12 1.09 -7.73
CA LEU A 99 -20.34 -0.36 -7.83
C LEU A 99 -19.33 -1.12 -6.96
N LEU A 100 -18.06 -0.78 -7.02
CA LEU A 100 -17.02 -1.34 -6.15
C LEU A 100 -17.35 -1.15 -4.67
N ASN A 101 -17.84 0.03 -4.29
CA ASN A 101 -18.26 0.32 -2.92
C ASN A 101 -19.44 -0.57 -2.48
N LYS A 102 -20.43 -0.80 -3.36
CA LYS A 102 -21.55 -1.71 -3.06
C LYS A 102 -21.08 -3.15 -2.85
N ILE A 103 -20.13 -3.62 -3.67
CA ILE A 103 -19.55 -4.96 -3.52
C ILE A 103 -18.77 -5.03 -2.20
N TYR A 104 -17.89 -4.06 -1.93
CA TYR A 104 -17.09 -4.01 -0.71
C TYR A 104 -17.97 -4.01 0.55
N LYS A 105 -19.06 -3.22 0.57
CA LYS A 105 -20.00 -3.18 1.69
C LYS A 105 -20.65 -4.52 2.00
N ARG A 106 -20.85 -5.38 0.99
CA ARG A 106 -21.45 -6.72 1.19
C ARG A 106 -20.49 -7.74 1.80
N ILE A 107 -19.19 -7.56 1.56
CA ILE A 107 -18.17 -8.51 1.99
C ILE A 107 -17.43 -8.08 3.25
N LYS A 108 -17.44 -6.78 3.61
CA LYS A 108 -16.61 -6.26 4.71
C LYS A 108 -17.04 -6.76 6.09
N ASP A 109 -18.38 -6.94 6.31
CA ASP A 109 -18.89 -7.39 7.58
C ASP A 109 -18.62 -8.89 7.76
N ASN A 110 -17.97 -9.24 8.85
CA ASN A 110 -17.46 -10.58 9.18
C ASN A 110 -16.31 -11.07 8.28
N ALA A 111 -15.73 -10.19 7.47
CA ALA A 111 -14.54 -10.53 6.72
C ALA A 111 -13.32 -10.67 7.64
N ASP A 112 -12.45 -11.61 7.29
CA ASP A 112 -11.12 -11.68 7.88
C ASP A 112 -10.35 -10.38 7.60
N ILE A 113 -9.64 -9.88 8.60
CA ILE A 113 -8.92 -8.61 8.50
C ILE A 113 -7.85 -8.63 7.39
N SER A 114 -7.23 -9.78 7.14
CA SER A 114 -6.22 -9.94 6.08
C SER A 114 -6.83 -9.74 4.70
N LEU A 115 -8.09 -10.13 4.50
CA LEU A 115 -8.82 -9.90 3.25
C LEU A 115 -9.09 -8.40 3.06
N LEU A 116 -9.52 -7.69 4.11
CA LEU A 116 -9.77 -6.25 4.04
C LEU A 116 -8.50 -5.44 3.77
N LEU A 117 -7.35 -5.83 4.35
CA LEU A 117 -6.06 -5.24 4.06
C LEU A 117 -5.68 -5.40 2.58
N LYS A 118 -5.92 -6.58 1.98
CA LYS A 118 -5.69 -6.83 0.55
C LYS A 118 -6.58 -5.95 -0.33
N TYR A 119 -7.86 -5.73 0.04
CA TYR A 119 -8.73 -4.79 -0.66
C TYR A 119 -8.24 -3.34 -0.55
N ASP A 120 -7.78 -2.92 0.63
CA ASP A 120 -7.22 -1.58 0.83
C ASP A 120 -5.97 -1.36 -0.06
N GLU A 121 -5.08 -2.33 -0.14
CA GLU A 121 -3.93 -2.30 -1.05
C GLU A 121 -4.35 -2.27 -2.53
N LEU A 122 -5.37 -3.05 -2.91
CA LEU A 122 -5.90 -3.06 -4.27
C LEU A 122 -6.47 -1.69 -4.64
N PHE A 123 -7.28 -1.09 -3.76
CA PHE A 123 -7.85 0.23 -4.01
C PHE A 123 -6.77 1.31 -4.12
N LYS A 124 -5.71 1.25 -3.31
CA LYS A 124 -4.55 2.15 -3.44
C LYS A 124 -3.84 1.98 -4.77
N LYS A 125 -3.63 0.74 -5.23
CA LYS A 125 -3.03 0.46 -6.54
C LYS A 125 -3.90 0.97 -7.69
N LEU A 126 -5.20 0.72 -7.66
CA LEU A 126 -6.13 1.21 -8.67
C LEU A 126 -6.18 2.76 -8.68
N ALA A 127 -6.29 3.38 -7.51
CA ALA A 127 -6.34 4.83 -7.38
C ALA A 127 -5.09 5.52 -7.94
N PHE A 128 -3.93 4.90 -7.85
CA PHE A 128 -2.69 5.42 -8.44
C PHE A 128 -2.79 5.58 -9.97
N HIS A 129 -3.62 4.76 -10.63
CA HIS A 129 -3.80 4.79 -12.07
C HIS A 129 -5.03 5.59 -12.53
N ILE A 130 -5.73 6.30 -11.65
CA ILE A 130 -6.88 7.14 -11.99
C ILE A 130 -6.42 8.58 -12.14
N ALA A 131 -6.73 9.19 -13.29
CA ALA A 131 -6.35 10.58 -13.58
C ALA A 131 -7.23 11.59 -12.86
N ASP A 132 -8.53 11.32 -12.79
CA ASP A 132 -9.53 12.18 -12.16
C ASP A 132 -9.36 12.16 -10.63
N ASP A 133 -9.07 13.33 -10.05
CA ASP A 133 -8.77 13.46 -8.62
C ASP A 133 -10.01 13.17 -7.76
N ASP A 134 -11.22 13.55 -8.21
CA ASP A 134 -12.46 13.32 -7.48
C ASP A 134 -12.79 11.82 -7.45
N VAL A 135 -12.68 11.14 -8.60
CA VAL A 135 -12.88 9.69 -8.70
C VAL A 135 -11.85 8.91 -7.88
N ARG A 136 -10.60 9.39 -7.86
CA ARG A 136 -9.53 8.83 -7.05
C ARG A 136 -9.85 8.93 -5.56
N GLU A 137 -10.30 10.10 -5.10
CA GLU A 137 -10.66 10.30 -3.70
C GLU A 137 -11.90 9.50 -3.30
N GLU A 138 -12.89 9.35 -4.19
CA GLU A 138 -14.03 8.44 -3.98
C GLU A 138 -13.56 7.00 -3.78
N LEU A 139 -12.62 6.51 -4.60
CA LEU A 139 -12.09 5.16 -4.49
C LEU A 139 -11.31 4.97 -3.17
N TYR A 140 -10.46 5.93 -2.80
CA TYR A 140 -9.82 5.93 -1.49
C TYR A 140 -10.81 5.96 -0.34
N GLY A 141 -11.98 6.59 -0.56
CA GLY A 141 -13.08 6.66 0.41
C GLY A 141 -13.72 5.33 0.75
N ILE A 142 -13.58 4.29 -0.08
CA ILE A 142 -14.23 2.99 0.12
C ILE A 142 -13.69 2.25 1.34
N SER A 143 -12.38 2.31 1.59
CA SER A 143 -11.74 1.53 2.64
C SER A 143 -12.26 1.89 4.03
N SER A 144 -12.77 0.88 4.74
CA SER A 144 -13.21 0.99 6.13
C SER A 144 -12.03 1.01 7.12
N LEU A 145 -10.82 0.67 6.67
CA LEU A 145 -9.63 0.59 7.52
C LEU A 145 -8.95 1.94 7.78
N LYS A 146 -9.29 2.99 7.03
CA LYS A 146 -8.75 4.36 7.23
C LYS A 146 -8.84 4.89 8.65
N LYS A 147 -9.79 4.40 9.45
CA LYS A 147 -10.04 4.84 10.84
C LYS A 147 -9.16 4.13 11.86
N PHE A 148 -8.31 3.23 11.43
CA PHE A 148 -7.52 2.36 12.31
C PHE A 148 -6.02 2.56 12.06
N ASN A 149 -5.23 2.31 13.09
CA ASN A 149 -3.78 2.22 12.96
C ASN A 149 -3.42 0.86 12.35
N ILE A 150 -2.86 0.87 11.15
CA ILE A 150 -2.49 -0.36 10.41
C ILE A 150 -1.37 -1.11 11.15
N GLU A 151 -0.39 -0.41 11.74
CA GLU A 151 0.70 -1.04 12.50
C GLU A 151 0.17 -1.82 13.71
N GLU A 152 -0.84 -1.27 14.39
CA GLU A 152 -1.51 -1.94 15.50
C GLU A 152 -2.27 -3.19 15.03
N ILE A 153 -2.96 -3.12 13.88
CA ILE A 153 -3.64 -4.27 13.28
C ILE A 153 -2.63 -5.36 12.92
N ASP A 154 -1.51 -5.00 12.29
CA ASP A 154 -0.48 -5.96 11.87
C ASP A 154 0.14 -6.67 13.09
N LYS A 155 0.38 -5.94 14.19
CA LYS A 155 0.84 -6.53 15.44
C LYS A 155 -0.13 -7.60 15.96
N TYR A 156 -1.41 -7.27 16.09
CA TYR A 156 -2.41 -8.26 16.54
C TYR A 156 -2.57 -9.43 15.56
N ARG A 157 -2.40 -9.18 14.25
CA ARG A 157 -2.43 -10.24 13.24
C ARG A 157 -1.26 -11.22 13.43
N GLU A 158 -0.05 -10.72 13.69
CA GLU A 158 1.09 -11.57 14.03
C GLU A 158 0.87 -12.33 15.33
N ASP A 159 0.30 -11.70 16.34
CA ASP A 159 -0.01 -12.34 17.62
C ASP A 159 -1.03 -13.47 17.42
N CYS A 160 -2.03 -13.28 16.58
CA CYS A 160 -2.99 -14.35 16.21
C CYS A 160 -2.33 -15.47 15.41
N ALA A 161 -1.49 -15.14 14.41
CA ALA A 161 -0.82 -16.16 13.59
C ALA A 161 0.11 -17.08 14.42
N ASN A 162 0.68 -16.54 15.51
CA ASN A 162 1.57 -17.26 16.41
C ASN A 162 0.88 -17.77 17.69
N ASN A 163 -0.44 -17.65 17.80
CA ASN A 163 -1.21 -18.00 19.00
C ASN A 163 -0.59 -17.43 20.30
N ARG A 164 -0.12 -16.17 20.24
CA ARG A 164 0.58 -15.54 21.38
C ARG A 164 -0.36 -15.32 22.56
N ILE A 165 0.17 -15.46 23.75
CA ILE A 165 -0.51 -15.09 24.99
C ILE A 165 -0.36 -13.59 25.18
N LEU A 166 -1.49 -12.88 25.25
CA LEU A 166 -1.57 -11.44 25.45
C LEU A 166 -2.03 -11.12 26.86
N ASN A 167 -1.35 -10.17 27.48
CA ASN A 167 -1.72 -9.61 28.78
C ASN A 167 -2.09 -8.14 28.62
N PHE A 168 -3.33 -7.77 28.95
CA PHE A 168 -3.81 -6.40 28.83
C PHE A 168 -4.93 -6.10 29.83
N VAL A 169 -5.23 -4.81 29.95
CA VAL A 169 -6.37 -4.31 30.73
C VAL A 169 -7.54 -4.05 29.78
N TYR A 170 -8.72 -4.58 30.10
CA TYR A 170 -9.91 -4.42 29.28
C TYR A 170 -11.12 -3.96 30.10
N LYS A 171 -11.85 -2.96 29.58
CA LYS A 171 -13.14 -2.56 30.10
C LYS A 171 -14.25 -2.97 29.15
N SER A 172 -15.05 -3.95 29.57
CA SER A 172 -16.27 -4.35 28.83
C SER A 172 -17.28 -3.19 28.79
N PRO A 173 -18.14 -3.12 27.76
CA PRO A 173 -19.20 -2.11 27.70
C PRO A 173 -20.14 -2.12 28.91
N THR A 174 -20.36 -3.29 29.48
CA THR A 174 -21.29 -3.51 30.61
C THR A 174 -20.60 -3.51 31.97
N ALA A 175 -19.26 -3.53 32.03
CA ALA A 175 -18.52 -3.57 33.29
C ALA A 175 -18.31 -2.17 33.89
N LYS A 176 -18.49 -2.05 35.20
CA LYS A 176 -18.20 -0.81 35.94
C LYS A 176 -16.69 -0.54 35.96
N GLU A 177 -15.85 -1.56 36.07
CA GLU A 177 -14.39 -1.48 36.22
C GLU A 177 -13.67 -2.22 35.10
N SER A 178 -12.42 -1.85 34.89
CA SER A 178 -11.51 -2.54 33.98
C SER A 178 -10.85 -3.72 34.70
N GLY A 179 -10.64 -4.82 33.99
CA GLY A 179 -9.98 -6.01 34.53
C GLY A 179 -8.77 -6.42 33.70
N LYS A 180 -7.76 -7.02 34.37
CA LYS A 180 -6.62 -7.66 33.68
C LYS A 180 -7.09 -8.94 32.98
N LYS A 181 -6.65 -9.12 31.75
CA LYS A 181 -6.95 -10.28 30.91
C LYS A 181 -5.65 -10.94 30.48
N GLU A 182 -5.69 -12.25 30.46
CA GLU A 182 -4.65 -13.14 29.96
C GLU A 182 -5.29 -14.10 28.97
N VAL A 183 -5.01 -13.93 27.69
CA VAL A 183 -5.73 -14.58 26.62
C VAL A 183 -4.79 -15.09 25.53
N CYS A 184 -5.12 -16.21 24.89
CA CYS A 184 -4.46 -16.67 23.69
C CYS A 184 -5.15 -16.06 22.47
N ALA A 185 -4.43 -15.27 21.67
CA ALA A 185 -4.95 -14.63 20.47
C ALA A 185 -5.25 -15.68 19.39
N GLN A 186 -6.41 -15.58 18.72
CA GLN A 186 -6.84 -16.54 17.70
C GLN A 186 -7.05 -15.90 16.34
N SER A 187 -7.87 -14.85 16.25
CA SER A 187 -8.17 -14.18 14.98
C SER A 187 -8.64 -12.75 15.17
N LEU A 188 -8.51 -11.93 14.10
CA LEU A 188 -9.06 -10.60 14.01
C LEU A 188 -10.22 -10.59 13.02
N VAL A 189 -11.35 -10.02 13.41
CA VAL A 189 -12.55 -9.90 12.58
C VAL A 189 -13.03 -8.45 12.54
N PHE A 190 -13.41 -7.99 11.36
CA PHE A 190 -14.09 -6.71 11.17
C PHE A 190 -15.60 -6.90 11.21
N GLN A 191 -16.28 -6.16 12.08
CA GLN A 191 -17.72 -6.23 12.21
C GLN A 191 -18.29 -4.90 12.72
N ASN A 192 -19.35 -4.39 12.09
CA ASN A 192 -20.02 -3.14 12.50
C ASN A 192 -19.03 -1.97 12.66
N ASP A 193 -18.16 -1.75 11.68
CA ASP A 193 -17.12 -0.71 11.66
C ASP A 193 -16.17 -0.73 12.87
N LYS A 194 -15.94 -1.91 13.45
CA LYS A 194 -15.02 -2.16 14.55
C LYS A 194 -14.19 -3.40 14.27
N ILE A 195 -13.00 -3.44 14.84
CA ILE A 195 -12.14 -4.63 14.80
C ILE A 195 -12.21 -5.32 16.15
N TYR A 196 -12.42 -6.62 16.11
CA TYR A 196 -12.51 -7.47 17.27
C TYR A 196 -11.42 -8.52 17.25
N LEU A 197 -10.76 -8.68 18.39
CA LEU A 197 -9.86 -9.80 18.68
C LEU A 197 -10.68 -10.94 19.25
N TYR A 198 -10.70 -12.07 18.55
CA TYR A 198 -11.18 -13.33 19.07
C TYR A 198 -10.02 -14.03 19.78
N ALA A 199 -10.23 -14.42 21.01
CA ALA A 199 -9.19 -15.01 21.85
C ALA A 199 -9.79 -16.02 22.81
N TYR A 200 -8.93 -16.91 23.35
CA TYR A 200 -9.28 -17.83 24.40
C TYR A 200 -8.81 -17.30 25.76
N ASP A 201 -9.74 -17.04 26.69
CA ASP A 201 -9.42 -16.58 28.05
C ASP A 201 -8.89 -17.76 28.87
N LEU A 202 -7.60 -17.71 29.23
CA LEU A 202 -6.93 -18.81 29.92
C LEU A 202 -7.46 -19.05 31.35
N LYS A 203 -7.99 -17.98 31.99
CA LYS A 203 -8.53 -18.10 33.35
C LYS A 203 -9.93 -18.64 33.36
N LYS A 204 -10.75 -18.22 32.41
CA LYS A 204 -12.16 -18.64 32.33
C LYS A 204 -12.36 -19.90 31.50
N GLN A 205 -11.34 -20.30 30.70
CA GLN A 205 -11.38 -21.43 29.78
C GLN A 205 -12.54 -21.31 28.76
N GLU A 206 -12.78 -20.11 28.24
CA GLU A 206 -13.84 -19.83 27.28
C GLU A 206 -13.34 -18.93 26.13
N SER A 207 -13.96 -19.03 24.96
CA SER A 207 -13.71 -18.12 23.86
C SER A 207 -14.36 -16.75 24.15
N VAL A 208 -13.61 -15.69 23.96
CA VAL A 208 -14.00 -14.31 24.27
C VAL A 208 -13.69 -13.38 23.12
N ILE A 209 -14.41 -12.26 23.06
CA ILE A 209 -14.25 -11.27 21.99
C ILE A 209 -13.95 -9.90 22.61
N PHE A 210 -12.89 -9.26 22.10
CA PHE A 210 -12.46 -7.96 22.57
C PHE A 210 -12.45 -6.94 21.43
N ASN A 211 -13.05 -5.77 21.64
CA ASN A 211 -12.85 -4.64 20.74
C ASN A 211 -11.44 -4.06 20.95
N ILE A 212 -10.59 -4.09 19.92
CA ILE A 212 -9.18 -3.68 20.04
C ILE A 212 -9.02 -2.24 20.55
N LYS A 213 -9.92 -1.31 20.18
CA LYS A 213 -9.88 0.09 20.67
C LYS A 213 -10.08 0.25 22.18
N ARG A 214 -10.48 -0.81 22.88
CA ARG A 214 -10.70 -0.80 24.34
C ARG A 214 -9.61 -1.54 25.10
N ILE A 215 -8.70 -2.17 24.40
CA ILE A 215 -7.52 -2.80 24.97
C ILE A 215 -6.55 -1.70 25.42
N LYS A 216 -6.07 -1.80 26.64
CA LYS A 216 -5.03 -0.93 27.17
C LYS A 216 -3.84 -1.80 27.57
N SER A 217 -2.69 -1.50 26.99
CA SER A 217 -1.40 -2.11 27.35
C SER A 217 -0.89 -1.59 28.68
#